data_abbc5dec68e820692ac2a98275c8b045
#
_entry.id   abbc5dec68e820692ac2a98275c8b045
#
_cell.length_a   1.000
_cell.length_b   1.000
_cell.length_c   1.000
_cell.angle_alpha   90.00
_cell.angle_beta   90.00
_cell.angle_gamma   90.00
#
_symmetry.space_group_name_H-M   'P 1'
#
loop_
_entity.id
_entity.type
_entity.pdbx_description
1 polymer ?
#
loop_
_entity_poly.entity_id
_entity_poly.type
_entity_poly.pdbx_seq_one_letter_code
_entity_poly.pdbx_strand_id
1 'polypeptide(L)'
;MNDVAAQAIELRLLTHRPAEMTEWWAALLGGAPQSMNARMTAIHGDYLRVVIERSPIALDYHPEASGVTAINLALSDLQSARPALNRLSKLGSQPHRATGQPGVTALWFRDPNGTDVALHLPVAIAHNATATGVWPDEVDPKDVLAYISSQPSATIHQPPESE
;
A
#
# COMPACT_ATOMS: atom_id res chain seq x y z
N MET A 1 -20.74 5.67 26.28
CA MET A 1 -19.83 4.81 25.53
C MET A 1 -18.76 5.71 24.94
N ASN A 2 -17.55 5.64 25.48
CA ASN A 2 -16.44 6.40 24.89
C ASN A 2 -15.97 5.64 23.66
N ASP A 3 -16.29 6.14 22.47
CA ASP A 3 -15.65 5.72 21.23
C ASP A 3 -14.15 6.00 21.37
N VAL A 4 -13.37 4.94 21.44
CA VAL A 4 -11.92 5.05 21.28
C VAL A 4 -11.68 5.28 19.78
N ALA A 5 -11.73 6.53 19.36
CA ALA A 5 -11.30 6.93 18.03
C ALA A 5 -9.77 6.74 17.98
N ALA A 6 -9.33 5.63 17.41
CA ALA A 6 -7.92 5.42 17.10
C ALA A 6 -7.50 6.51 16.10
N GLN A 7 -6.66 7.44 16.53
CA GLN A 7 -6.21 8.55 15.68
C GLN A 7 -5.18 8.09 14.63
N ALA A 8 -4.49 7.00 14.88
CA ALA A 8 -3.55 6.38 13.92
C ALA A 8 -3.27 4.92 14.31
N ILE A 9 -2.95 4.11 13.33
CA ILE A 9 -2.43 2.76 13.52
C ILE A 9 -0.90 2.83 13.44
N GLU A 10 -0.20 2.21 14.40
CA GLU A 10 1.25 2.03 14.33
C GLU A 10 1.58 0.58 14.00
N LEU A 11 2.35 0.38 12.92
CA LEU A 11 2.90 -0.89 12.52
C LEU A 11 4.41 -0.87 12.76
N ARG A 12 4.94 -1.84 13.53
CA ARG A 12 6.39 -2.01 13.74
C ARG A 12 6.89 -3.19 12.95
N LEU A 13 7.89 -2.94 12.12
CA LEU A 13 8.50 -3.93 11.24
C LEU A 13 9.97 -4.10 11.59
N LEU A 14 10.35 -5.33 11.94
CA LEU A 14 11.72 -5.70 12.23
C LEU A 14 12.42 -6.14 10.94
N THR A 15 13.65 -5.66 10.71
CA THR A 15 14.36 -5.95 9.46
C THR A 15 15.89 -5.94 9.62
N HIS A 16 16.58 -6.74 8.82
CA HIS A 16 18.02 -6.62 8.61
C HIS A 16 18.37 -5.68 7.43
N ARG A 17 17.35 -5.18 6.69
CA ARG A 17 17.46 -4.26 5.53
C ARG A 17 16.79 -2.92 5.82
N PRO A 18 17.21 -2.17 6.85
CA PRO A 18 16.47 -0.99 7.30
C PRO A 18 16.43 0.13 6.25
N ALA A 19 17.46 0.28 5.41
CA ALA A 19 17.50 1.31 4.38
C ALA A 19 16.46 1.05 3.29
N GLU A 20 16.43 -0.15 2.73
CA GLU A 20 15.50 -0.56 1.68
C GLU A 20 14.05 -0.54 2.19
N MET A 21 13.83 -1.03 3.40
CA MET A 21 12.50 -0.98 4.04
C MET A 21 12.03 0.45 4.25
N THR A 22 12.91 1.33 4.73
CA THR A 22 12.59 2.75 4.94
C THR A 22 12.24 3.43 3.63
N GLU A 23 13.03 3.24 2.58
CA GLU A 23 12.81 3.81 1.26
C GLU A 23 11.49 3.33 0.64
N TRP A 24 11.23 2.03 0.71
CA TRP A 24 10.02 1.43 0.15
C TRP A 24 8.75 1.92 0.85
N TRP A 25 8.73 1.89 2.19
CA TRP A 25 7.57 2.36 2.97
C TRP A 25 7.36 3.87 2.86
N ALA A 26 8.44 4.66 2.76
CA ALA A 26 8.34 6.09 2.48
C ALA A 26 7.74 6.35 1.07
N ALA A 27 8.13 5.58 0.07
CA ALA A 27 7.54 5.66 -1.26
C ALA A 27 6.06 5.30 -1.25
N LEU A 28 5.66 4.25 -0.53
CA LEU A 28 4.26 3.84 -0.41
C LEU A 28 3.41 4.91 0.29
N LEU A 29 3.82 5.35 1.48
CA LEU A 29 3.04 6.27 2.31
C LEU A 29 3.16 7.75 1.90
N GLY A 30 4.25 8.12 1.20
CA GLY A 30 4.53 9.50 0.82
C GLY A 30 5.09 10.37 1.94
N GLY A 31 5.34 9.80 3.12
CA GLY A 31 5.91 10.49 4.27
C GLY A 31 7.44 10.49 4.26
N ALA A 32 8.04 11.59 4.74
CA ALA A 32 9.48 11.64 4.93
C ALA A 32 9.92 10.79 6.12
N PRO A 33 10.99 9.97 5.98
CA PRO A 33 11.52 9.20 7.09
C PRO A 33 12.05 10.10 8.21
N GLN A 34 11.74 9.76 9.46
CA GLN A 34 12.19 10.46 10.65
C GLN A 34 12.96 9.49 11.56
N SER A 35 14.23 9.78 11.80
CA SER A 35 15.03 8.99 12.73
C SER A 35 14.51 9.19 14.15
N MET A 36 14.15 8.11 14.81
CA MET A 36 13.76 8.11 16.23
C MET A 36 14.98 7.87 17.12
N ASN A 37 15.89 6.99 16.70
CA ASN A 37 17.15 6.69 17.36
C ASN A 37 18.06 5.90 16.38
N ALA A 38 19.20 5.40 16.86
CA ALA A 38 20.17 4.66 16.05
C ALA A 38 19.63 3.37 15.40
N ARG A 39 18.49 2.85 15.86
CA ARG A 39 17.91 1.58 15.40
C ARG A 39 16.53 1.72 14.78
N MET A 40 15.85 2.84 14.96
CA MET A 40 14.46 3.00 14.57
C MET A 40 14.25 4.25 13.71
N THR A 41 13.48 4.08 12.64
CA THR A 41 13.02 5.15 11.75
C THR A 41 11.51 5.07 11.64
N ALA A 42 10.83 6.20 11.81
CA ALA A 42 9.38 6.31 11.63
C ALA A 42 9.05 6.95 10.29
N ILE A 43 7.97 6.48 9.66
CA ILE A 43 7.37 7.05 8.45
C ILE A 43 5.90 7.26 8.75
N HIS A 44 5.41 8.47 8.47
CA HIS A 44 4.03 8.85 8.73
C HIS A 44 3.24 8.93 7.42
N GLY A 45 2.14 8.20 7.33
CA GLY A 45 1.07 8.40 6.37
C GLY A 45 -0.14 9.05 7.07
N ASP A 46 -1.25 9.20 6.36
CA ASP A 46 -2.45 9.88 6.88
C ASP A 46 -3.07 9.15 8.09
N TYR A 47 -3.15 7.82 8.04
CA TYR A 47 -3.79 6.98 9.07
C TYR A 47 -2.88 5.86 9.59
N LEU A 48 -1.69 5.74 9.02
CA LEU A 48 -0.73 4.69 9.34
C LEU A 48 0.63 5.30 9.64
N ARG A 49 1.20 4.92 10.77
CA ARG A 49 2.60 5.16 11.09
C ARG A 49 3.34 3.83 11.00
N VAL A 50 4.41 3.79 10.22
CA VAL A 50 5.29 2.62 10.15
C VAL A 50 6.61 2.92 10.83
N VAL A 51 7.00 2.06 11.76
CA VAL A 51 8.30 2.12 12.44
C VAL A 51 9.14 0.95 11.95
N ILE A 52 10.24 1.29 11.27
CA ILE A 52 11.24 0.32 10.81
C ILE A 52 12.28 0.17 11.91
N GLU A 53 12.41 -1.03 12.46
CA GLU A 53 13.40 -1.34 13.49
C GLU A 53 14.48 -2.24 12.94
N ARG A 54 15.74 -1.80 13.05
CA ARG A 54 16.90 -2.59 12.65
C ARG A 54 17.17 -3.72 13.62
N SER A 55 17.29 -4.94 13.10
CA SER A 55 17.79 -6.10 13.84
C SER A 55 18.74 -6.92 12.98
N PRO A 56 19.98 -7.16 13.41
CA PRO A 56 20.93 -7.95 12.64
C PRO A 56 20.57 -9.45 12.57
N ILE A 57 19.64 -9.89 13.40
CA ILE A 57 19.17 -11.28 13.47
C ILE A 57 17.77 -11.48 12.88
N ALA A 58 17.15 -10.41 12.33
CA ALA A 58 15.88 -10.55 11.66
C ALA A 58 16.05 -11.39 10.38
N LEU A 59 15.08 -12.26 10.13
CA LEU A 59 15.00 -13.07 8.93
C LEU A 59 14.03 -12.43 7.92
N ASP A 60 14.15 -12.83 6.66
CA ASP A 60 13.15 -12.52 5.65
C ASP A 60 11.80 -13.17 6.01
N TYR A 61 10.73 -12.63 5.43
CA TYR A 61 9.40 -13.21 5.59
C TYR A 61 9.39 -14.68 5.16
N HIS A 62 8.73 -15.50 5.98
CA HIS A 62 8.51 -16.91 5.69
C HIS A 62 7.01 -17.21 5.75
N PRO A 63 6.38 -17.68 4.66
CA PRO A 63 4.94 -17.83 4.58
C PRO A 63 4.35 -18.86 5.56
N GLU A 64 5.17 -19.79 6.02
CA GLU A 64 4.77 -20.85 6.98
C GLU A 64 5.07 -20.47 8.44
N ALA A 65 5.73 -19.33 8.69
CA ALA A 65 5.92 -18.85 10.03
C ALA A 65 4.63 -18.24 10.58
N SER A 66 4.36 -18.39 11.85
CA SER A 66 3.27 -17.66 12.50
C SER A 66 3.55 -16.16 12.47
N GLY A 67 2.54 -15.36 12.13
CA GLY A 67 2.68 -13.91 12.08
C GLY A 67 1.73 -13.24 11.09
N VAL A 68 2.10 -12.05 10.64
CA VAL A 68 1.35 -11.28 9.65
C VAL A 68 1.61 -11.88 8.26
N THR A 69 0.55 -12.35 7.59
CA THR A 69 0.65 -12.92 6.24
C THR A 69 0.60 -11.86 5.15
N ALA A 70 -0.14 -10.77 5.39
CA ALA A 70 -0.25 -9.64 4.48
C ALA A 70 -0.69 -8.38 5.22
N ILE A 71 -0.38 -7.22 4.65
CA ILE A 71 -0.82 -5.92 5.12
C ILE A 71 -1.72 -5.32 4.05
N ASN A 72 -2.99 -5.08 4.38
CA ASN A 72 -3.97 -4.54 3.44
C ASN A 72 -4.26 -3.08 3.76
N LEU A 73 -4.03 -2.19 2.79
CA LEU A 73 -4.29 -0.76 2.89
C LEU A 73 -5.50 -0.41 2.02
N ALA A 74 -6.63 -0.12 2.66
CA ALA A 74 -7.82 0.34 1.95
C ALA A 74 -7.71 1.82 1.61
N LEU A 75 -7.84 2.16 0.34
CA LEU A 75 -7.81 3.53 -0.14
C LEU A 75 -9.23 4.09 -0.24
N SER A 76 -9.39 5.37 0.08
CA SER A 76 -10.69 6.04 0.03
C SER A 76 -11.18 6.28 -1.40
N ASP A 77 -10.25 6.45 -2.32
CA ASP A 77 -10.52 6.70 -3.73
C ASP A 77 -9.35 6.23 -4.63
N LEU A 78 -9.63 6.16 -5.92
CA LEU A 78 -8.66 5.71 -6.92
C LEU A 78 -7.52 6.73 -7.14
N GLN A 79 -7.79 8.02 -6.92
CA GLN A 79 -6.79 9.07 -7.16
C GLN A 79 -5.68 9.04 -6.11
N SER A 80 -5.98 8.64 -4.88
CA SER A 80 -5.00 8.50 -3.80
C SER A 80 -3.96 7.38 -4.09
N ALA A 81 -4.27 6.42 -4.96
CA ALA A 81 -3.35 5.38 -5.38
C ALA A 81 -2.20 5.88 -6.26
N ARG A 82 -2.48 6.84 -7.16
CA ARG A 82 -1.52 7.28 -8.20
C ARG A 82 -0.17 7.76 -7.67
N PRO A 83 -0.11 8.65 -6.66
CA PRO A 83 1.16 9.09 -6.13
C PRO A 83 2.00 7.95 -5.57
N ALA A 84 1.38 7.02 -4.85
CA ALA A 84 2.04 5.84 -4.29
C ALA A 84 2.58 4.92 -5.40
N LEU A 85 1.75 4.59 -6.40
CA LEU A 85 2.13 3.76 -7.54
C LEU A 85 3.31 4.39 -8.32
N ASN A 86 3.28 5.70 -8.55
CA ASN A 86 4.35 6.41 -9.22
C ASN A 86 5.68 6.36 -8.43
N ARG A 87 5.63 6.52 -7.11
CA ARG A 87 6.83 6.45 -6.26
C ARG A 87 7.39 5.03 -6.22
N LEU A 88 6.54 4.02 -6.03
CA LEU A 88 6.94 2.61 -6.04
C LEU A 88 7.55 2.21 -7.40
N SER A 89 6.93 2.63 -8.50
CA SER A 89 7.46 2.36 -9.85
C SER A 89 8.86 2.95 -10.06
N LYS A 90 9.14 4.14 -9.51
CA LYS A 90 10.49 4.75 -9.57
C LYS A 90 11.54 3.94 -8.79
N LEU A 91 11.14 3.21 -7.78
CA LEU A 91 12.00 2.25 -7.06
C LEU A 91 12.12 0.89 -7.76
N GLY A 92 11.48 0.71 -8.91
CA GLY A 92 11.41 -0.59 -9.59
C GLY A 92 10.44 -1.58 -8.93
N SER A 93 9.67 -1.16 -7.93
CA SER A 93 8.66 -1.99 -7.28
C SER A 93 7.39 -2.00 -8.11
N GLN A 94 7.05 -3.16 -8.64
CA GLN A 94 5.85 -3.38 -9.45
C GLN A 94 4.91 -4.35 -8.72
N PRO A 95 3.59 -4.26 -8.94
CA PRO A 95 2.69 -5.25 -8.39
C PRO A 95 2.95 -6.60 -9.04
N HIS A 96 3.08 -7.65 -8.23
CA HIS A 96 3.31 -9.01 -8.70
C HIS A 96 2.01 -9.78 -8.94
N ARG A 97 0.90 -9.25 -8.43
CA ARG A 97 -0.43 -9.88 -8.50
C ARG A 97 -1.51 -8.80 -8.42
N ALA A 98 -2.67 -9.07 -9.00
CA ALA A 98 -3.88 -8.32 -8.72
C ALA A 98 -5.06 -9.28 -8.51
N THR A 99 -5.99 -8.90 -7.65
CA THR A 99 -7.20 -9.68 -7.37
C THR A 99 -8.41 -8.79 -7.35
N GLY A 100 -9.53 -9.31 -7.85
CA GLY A 100 -10.82 -8.63 -7.89
C GLY A 100 -11.86 -9.33 -7.05
N GLN A 101 -12.72 -8.56 -6.40
CA GLN A 101 -13.92 -8.99 -5.72
C GLN A 101 -14.98 -7.88 -5.86
N PRO A 102 -16.26 -8.13 -5.54
CA PRO A 102 -17.31 -7.15 -5.72
C PRO A 102 -16.96 -5.79 -5.08
N GLY A 103 -16.86 -4.74 -5.92
CA GLY A 103 -16.57 -3.37 -5.47
C GLY A 103 -15.13 -3.06 -5.13
N VAL A 104 -14.21 -4.03 -5.15
CA VAL A 104 -12.80 -3.82 -4.75
C VAL A 104 -11.85 -4.55 -5.69
N THR A 105 -10.79 -3.86 -6.08
CA THR A 105 -9.64 -4.47 -6.76
C THR A 105 -8.40 -4.25 -5.90
N ALA A 106 -7.62 -5.30 -5.66
CA ALA A 106 -6.39 -5.23 -4.88
C ALA A 106 -5.16 -5.39 -5.78
N LEU A 107 -4.20 -4.48 -5.63
CA LEU A 107 -2.85 -4.58 -6.20
C LEU A 107 -1.89 -5.06 -5.12
N TRP A 108 -1.20 -6.17 -5.36
CA TRP A 108 -0.31 -6.83 -4.42
C TRP A 108 1.15 -6.53 -4.75
N PHE A 109 1.86 -6.00 -3.78
CA PHE A 109 3.29 -5.72 -3.80
C PHE A 109 4.00 -6.59 -2.77
N ARG A 110 5.32 -6.65 -2.87
CA ARG A 110 6.18 -7.19 -1.80
C ARG A 110 7.08 -6.08 -1.29
N ASP A 111 7.11 -5.93 0.02
CA ASP A 111 8.11 -5.08 0.64
C ASP A 111 9.51 -5.75 0.58
N PRO A 112 10.60 -5.05 0.90
CA PRO A 112 11.95 -5.63 0.84
C PRO A 112 12.20 -6.82 1.80
N ASN A 113 11.37 -7.02 2.82
CA ASN A 113 11.39 -8.22 3.65
C ASN A 113 10.69 -9.41 2.98
N GLY A 114 9.92 -9.19 1.90
CA GLY A 114 9.13 -10.19 1.21
C GLY A 114 7.67 -10.31 1.69
N THR A 115 7.24 -9.44 2.61
CA THR A 115 5.85 -9.43 3.10
C THR A 115 4.93 -8.89 2.02
N ASP A 116 3.80 -9.56 1.80
CA ASP A 116 2.77 -9.07 0.87
C ASP A 116 2.05 -7.84 1.44
N VAL A 117 1.97 -6.80 0.61
CA VAL A 117 1.25 -5.54 0.92
C VAL A 117 0.27 -5.27 -0.22
N ALA A 118 -1.02 -5.21 0.10
CA ALA A 118 -2.08 -4.97 -0.86
C ALA A 118 -2.66 -3.56 -0.75
N LEU A 119 -2.78 -2.87 -1.89
CA LEU A 119 -3.56 -1.65 -2.03
C LEU A 119 -4.97 -2.02 -2.50
N HIS A 120 -5.96 -1.84 -1.65
CA HIS A 120 -7.36 -2.09 -1.95
C HIS A 120 -7.97 -0.82 -2.56
N LEU A 121 -8.28 -0.88 -3.85
CA LEU A 121 -8.90 0.19 -4.63
C LEU A 121 -10.42 0.04 -4.55
N PRO A 122 -11.19 1.10 -4.26
CA PRO A 122 -12.64 1.04 -4.17
C PRO A 122 -13.29 1.05 -5.56
N VAL A 123 -12.91 0.10 -6.41
CA VAL A 123 -13.39 -0.05 -7.79
C VAL A 123 -13.39 -1.51 -8.18
N ALA A 124 -14.47 -1.96 -8.83
CA ALA A 124 -14.51 -3.23 -9.51
C ALA A 124 -13.99 -3.01 -10.94
N ILE A 125 -12.78 -3.47 -11.22
CA ILE A 125 -12.29 -3.50 -12.60
C ILE A 125 -12.87 -4.75 -13.24
N ALA A 126 -13.70 -4.53 -14.29
CA ALA A 126 -14.37 -5.62 -14.98
C ALA A 126 -13.33 -6.59 -15.56
N HIS A 127 -13.47 -7.84 -15.18
CA HIS A 127 -12.72 -8.95 -15.76
C HIS A 127 -13.49 -9.46 -16.97
N ASN A 128 -12.79 -9.97 -17.95
CA ASN A 128 -13.38 -10.88 -18.91
C ASN A 128 -13.80 -12.14 -18.12
N ALA A 129 -15.03 -12.07 -17.62
CA ALA A 129 -15.55 -13.03 -16.67
C ALA A 129 -15.76 -14.38 -17.31
N THR A 130 -14.76 -15.23 -17.24
CA THR A 130 -15.03 -16.62 -16.97
C THR A 130 -15.13 -16.75 -15.43
N ALA A 131 -16.19 -16.15 -14.89
CA ALA A 131 -16.43 -16.18 -13.47
C ALA A 131 -16.60 -17.64 -13.02
N THR A 132 -15.57 -18.20 -12.44
CA THR A 132 -15.62 -19.53 -11.80
C THR A 132 -16.40 -19.47 -10.46
N GLY A 133 -16.88 -18.29 -10.08
CA GLY A 133 -17.62 -18.08 -8.82
C GLY A 133 -16.77 -18.20 -7.56
N VAL A 134 -15.45 -18.36 -7.69
CA VAL A 134 -14.51 -18.41 -6.57
C VAL A 134 -13.88 -17.03 -6.40
N TRP A 135 -14.12 -16.39 -5.27
CA TRP A 135 -13.52 -15.11 -4.90
C TRP A 135 -12.25 -15.33 -4.06
N PRO A 136 -11.20 -14.46 -4.24
CA PRO A 136 -11.04 -13.39 -5.23
C PRO A 136 -10.64 -13.92 -6.62
N ASP A 137 -11.10 -13.26 -7.69
CA ASP A 137 -10.65 -13.54 -9.05
C ASP A 137 -9.26 -12.96 -9.30
N GLU A 138 -8.42 -13.69 -10.03
CA GLU A 138 -7.13 -13.19 -10.52
C GLU A 138 -7.35 -12.20 -11.67
N VAL A 139 -6.60 -11.08 -11.63
CA VAL A 139 -6.62 -10.01 -12.63
C VAL A 139 -5.19 -9.74 -13.07
N ASP A 140 -5.00 -9.34 -14.34
CA ASP A 140 -3.66 -8.88 -14.75
C ASP A 140 -3.36 -7.52 -14.09
N PRO A 141 -2.28 -7.39 -13.32
CA PRO A 141 -1.88 -6.11 -12.72
C PRO A 141 -1.70 -4.99 -13.76
N LYS A 142 -1.31 -5.32 -14.98
CA LYS A 142 -1.14 -4.33 -16.07
C LYS A 142 -2.46 -3.70 -16.46
N ASP A 143 -3.54 -4.48 -16.51
CA ASP A 143 -4.86 -3.98 -16.83
C ASP A 143 -5.37 -3.03 -15.75
N VAL A 144 -5.09 -3.35 -14.48
CA VAL A 144 -5.41 -2.48 -13.35
C VAL A 144 -4.65 -1.16 -13.43
N LEU A 145 -3.33 -1.21 -13.68
CA LEU A 145 -2.50 -0.02 -13.83
C LEU A 145 -2.93 0.84 -15.02
N ALA A 146 -3.26 0.22 -16.15
CA ALA A 146 -3.79 0.92 -17.34
C ALA A 146 -5.11 1.60 -17.03
N TYR A 147 -6.03 0.92 -16.34
CA TYR A 147 -7.29 1.51 -15.90
C TYR A 147 -7.07 2.73 -15.00
N ILE A 148 -6.22 2.63 -13.98
CA ILE A 148 -5.90 3.75 -13.09
C ILE A 148 -5.35 4.93 -13.89
N SER A 149 -4.46 4.68 -14.86
CA SER A 149 -3.82 5.70 -15.68
C SER A 149 -4.81 6.40 -16.61
N SER A 150 -5.86 5.71 -17.08
CA SER A 150 -6.88 6.25 -17.98
C SER A 150 -7.90 7.15 -17.28
N GLN A 151 -8.01 7.09 -15.95
CA GLN A 151 -8.97 7.91 -15.21
C GLN A 151 -8.53 9.37 -15.21
N PRO A 152 -9.45 10.35 -15.38
CA PRO A 152 -9.11 11.77 -15.31
C PRO A 152 -8.56 12.12 -13.92
N SER A 153 -7.55 12.98 -13.88
CA SER A 153 -7.12 13.58 -12.60
C SER A 153 -8.26 14.43 -12.05
N ALA A 154 -8.54 14.33 -10.75
CA ALA A 154 -9.53 15.20 -10.13
C ALA A 154 -9.16 16.66 -10.38
N THR A 155 -9.99 17.38 -11.10
CA THR A 155 -9.84 18.82 -11.26
C THR A 155 -10.12 19.44 -9.90
N ILE A 156 -9.13 20.05 -9.28
CA ILE A 156 -9.34 20.85 -8.07
C ILE A 156 -10.27 22.00 -8.50
N HIS A 157 -11.52 21.93 -8.10
CA HIS A 157 -12.46 23.02 -8.28
C HIS A 157 -12.04 24.12 -7.32
N GLN A 158 -11.29 25.09 -7.84
CA GLN A 158 -10.96 26.31 -7.10
C GLN A 158 -12.30 27.05 -6.90
N PRO A 159 -12.69 27.36 -5.65
CA PRO A 159 -13.90 28.13 -5.43
C PRO A 159 -13.76 29.50 -6.12
N PRO A 160 -14.83 30.06 -6.68
CA PRO A 160 -14.77 31.39 -7.30
C PRO A 160 -14.35 32.42 -6.24
N GLU A 161 -13.31 33.17 -6.55
CA GLU A 161 -12.93 34.34 -5.76
C GLU A 161 -14.14 35.26 -5.71
N SER A 162 -14.69 35.48 -4.52
CA SER A 162 -15.76 36.44 -4.27
C SER A 162 -15.19 37.85 -4.38
N GLU A 163 -15.64 38.59 -5.40
CA GLU A 163 -15.53 40.07 -5.48
C GLU A 163 -16.33 40.77 -4.38
#